data_4f795ab12e90552d7908a853b2e1605f
#
_entry.id   4f795ab12e90552d7908a853b2e1605f
#
_cell.length_a   1.000
_cell.length_b   1.000
_cell.length_c   1.000
_cell.angle_alpha   90.00
_cell.angle_beta   90.00
_cell.angle_gamma   90.00
#
_symmetry.space_group_name_H-M   'P 1'
#
loop_
_entity.id
_entity.type
_entity.pdbx_description
1 polymer ?
#
loop_
_entity_poly.entity_id
_entity_poly.type
_entity_poly.pdbx_seq_one_letter_code
_entity_poly.pdbx_strand_id
1 'polypeptide(L)'
;MSNKNFDNFLDFGSSKIRLVAFDKNNKDNNYLIENNCLSNININELNFSKCDVIIDKIILDIEKKTGEHLDNINLMVDTPDALSVGLSLSEKMEGNKIKKQDIEYLIQDAKQQVIRSYPNENIIHIIVTNYRINEIDYNSLPVDISCKKISIDIIFICFPKKLTKSLEELFYKHHVSVQQFLFSSYAKSLNYKNELGSFKDIAFIDIGYEKTSVIYFKNDNFNFFCMIPIGSHHITKDISKILKINLEKSEKVKLNFDKDNNFLKENNLSLDLIKQIIFARVEEILEISTQNVKLNKSNKNTDELKLILTGEGSRILDNNFKENISFLSDINLLEETTLDVCESGLKLKHGINNQEVVIIPKKFVKKGFFERLFHFFR
;
A
#
# COMPACT_ATOMS: atom_id res chain seq x y z
N MET A 1 -15.23 28.10 -5.75
CA MET A 1 -14.88 26.69 -5.47
C MET A 1 -15.35 26.41 -4.06
N SER A 2 -16.39 25.62 -3.87
CA SER A 2 -16.86 25.24 -2.53
C SER A 2 -15.71 24.49 -1.82
N ASN A 3 -15.29 24.94 -0.65
CA ASN A 3 -14.39 24.16 0.20
C ASN A 3 -15.14 22.89 0.55
N LYS A 4 -14.75 21.75 -0.07
CA LYS A 4 -15.32 20.46 0.28
C LYS A 4 -14.87 20.09 1.66
N ASN A 5 -15.84 19.63 2.47
CA ASN A 5 -15.60 19.37 3.88
C ASN A 5 -14.87 18.04 4.13
N PHE A 6 -14.78 17.15 3.10
CA PHE A 6 -14.24 15.81 3.29
C PHE A 6 -12.98 15.54 2.46
N ASP A 7 -12.05 14.79 3.06
CA ASP A 7 -10.97 14.08 2.38
C ASP A 7 -11.36 12.61 2.23
N ASN A 8 -11.48 12.14 0.99
CA ASN A 8 -11.98 10.81 0.68
C ASN A 8 -10.83 9.87 0.35
N PHE A 9 -10.77 8.73 1.03
CA PHE A 9 -9.80 7.66 0.81
C PHE A 9 -10.52 6.37 0.46
N LEU A 10 -10.18 5.80 -0.69
CA LEU A 10 -10.74 4.56 -1.18
C LEU A 10 -9.63 3.52 -1.31
N ASP A 11 -9.74 2.42 -0.55
CA ASP A 11 -8.90 1.24 -0.69
C ASP A 11 -9.54 0.25 -1.67
N PHE A 12 -8.86 0.03 -2.79
CA PHE A 12 -9.33 -0.82 -3.88
C PHE A 12 -8.72 -2.22 -3.79
N GLY A 13 -9.27 -3.03 -2.91
CA GLY A 13 -8.84 -4.42 -2.72
C GLY A 13 -9.50 -5.41 -3.69
N SER A 14 -8.91 -6.59 -3.84
CA SER A 14 -9.42 -7.65 -4.76
C SER A 14 -10.71 -8.30 -4.30
N SER A 15 -10.95 -8.38 -2.99
CA SER A 15 -12.15 -8.99 -2.40
C SER A 15 -13.08 -7.98 -1.73
N LYS A 16 -12.58 -6.79 -1.44
CA LYS A 16 -13.30 -5.76 -0.69
C LYS A 16 -12.86 -4.37 -1.17
N ILE A 17 -13.81 -3.47 -1.35
CA ILE A 17 -13.56 -2.05 -1.56
C ILE A 17 -14.04 -1.29 -0.33
N ARG A 18 -13.20 -0.40 0.19
CA ARG A 18 -13.44 0.41 1.38
C ARG A 18 -13.34 1.87 1.03
N LEU A 19 -14.26 2.69 1.53
CA LEU A 19 -14.23 4.14 1.37
C LEU A 19 -14.50 4.80 2.71
N VAL A 20 -13.64 5.75 3.07
CA VAL A 20 -13.84 6.61 4.24
C VAL A 20 -13.76 8.07 3.81
N ALA A 21 -14.78 8.85 4.17
CA ALA A 21 -14.80 10.30 4.07
C ALA A 21 -14.44 10.90 5.43
N PHE A 22 -13.27 11.52 5.52
CA PHE A 22 -12.77 12.18 6.73
C PHE A 22 -13.18 13.65 6.72
N ASP A 23 -13.89 14.08 7.76
CA ASP A 23 -14.28 15.48 7.93
C ASP A 23 -13.05 16.34 8.26
N LYS A 24 -12.78 17.36 7.45
CA LYS A 24 -11.66 18.29 7.63
C LYS A 24 -11.79 19.18 8.86
N ASN A 25 -13.03 19.42 9.29
CA ASN A 25 -13.34 20.31 10.40
C ASN A 25 -13.46 19.56 11.73
N ASN A 26 -13.83 18.26 11.68
CA ASN A 26 -14.00 17.43 12.86
C ASN A 26 -13.39 16.05 12.63
N LYS A 27 -12.20 15.80 13.16
CA LYS A 27 -11.46 14.54 12.97
C LYS A 27 -12.16 13.30 13.52
N ASP A 28 -13.09 13.47 14.45
CA ASP A 28 -13.83 12.35 15.05
C ASP A 28 -15.07 11.96 14.22
N ASN A 29 -15.44 12.79 13.23
CA ASN A 29 -16.61 12.56 12.39
C ASN A 29 -16.20 11.96 11.04
N ASN A 30 -16.25 10.62 10.94
CA ASN A 30 -15.86 9.87 9.75
C ASN A 30 -17.03 9.03 9.24
N TYR A 31 -17.23 9.04 7.93
CA TYR A 31 -18.24 8.21 7.27
C TYR A 31 -17.57 7.09 6.51
N LEU A 32 -17.87 5.85 6.86
CA LEU A 32 -17.27 4.67 6.26
C LEU A 32 -18.30 3.81 5.52
N ILE A 33 -17.86 3.29 4.38
CA ILE A 33 -18.58 2.31 3.56
C ILE A 33 -17.59 1.19 3.21
N GLU A 34 -18.05 -0.05 3.29
CA GLU A 34 -17.33 -1.19 2.73
C GLU A 34 -18.28 -2.10 1.96
N ASN A 35 -17.78 -2.65 0.87
CA ASN A 35 -18.50 -3.63 0.07
C ASN A 35 -17.59 -4.78 -0.33
N ASN A 36 -18.07 -5.99 -0.14
CA ASN A 36 -17.40 -7.19 -0.63
C ASN A 36 -17.58 -7.31 -2.14
N CYS A 37 -16.54 -7.68 -2.84
CA CYS A 37 -16.59 -7.95 -4.28
C CYS A 37 -17.11 -9.38 -4.49
N LEU A 38 -18.32 -9.52 -5.05
CA LEU A 38 -18.93 -10.81 -5.35
C LEU A 38 -18.16 -11.61 -6.41
N SER A 39 -17.49 -10.91 -7.31
CA SER A 39 -16.54 -11.48 -8.27
C SER A 39 -15.20 -10.84 -8.01
N ASN A 40 -14.22 -11.68 -7.66
CA ASN A 40 -12.88 -11.20 -7.36
C ASN A 40 -12.35 -10.28 -8.44
N ILE A 41 -11.82 -9.14 -8.02
CA ILE A 41 -11.21 -8.15 -8.90
C ILE A 41 -9.78 -8.58 -9.13
N ASN A 42 -9.47 -8.98 -10.36
CA ASN A 42 -8.09 -9.22 -10.77
C ASN A 42 -7.50 -7.93 -11.36
N ILE A 43 -6.70 -7.22 -10.56
CA ILE A 43 -6.06 -5.96 -10.97
C ILE A 43 -5.16 -6.16 -12.20
N ASN A 44 -4.57 -7.34 -12.37
CA ASN A 44 -3.69 -7.63 -13.50
C ASN A 44 -4.42 -7.73 -14.84
N GLU A 45 -5.70 -8.12 -14.83
CA GLU A 45 -6.49 -8.22 -16.05
C GLU A 45 -6.93 -6.87 -16.61
N LEU A 46 -6.80 -5.78 -15.82
CA LEU A 46 -7.21 -4.41 -16.16
C LEU A 46 -8.66 -4.30 -16.64
N ASN A 47 -9.49 -5.29 -16.30
CA ASN A 47 -10.90 -5.32 -16.65
C ASN A 47 -11.75 -5.11 -15.39
N PHE A 48 -12.19 -3.90 -15.20
CA PHE A 48 -12.95 -3.47 -14.02
C PHE A 48 -14.46 -3.37 -14.27
N SER A 49 -14.98 -3.86 -15.40
CA SER A 49 -16.41 -3.78 -15.74
C SER A 49 -17.33 -4.40 -14.68
N LYS A 50 -16.84 -5.42 -13.97
CA LYS A 50 -17.59 -6.04 -12.86
C LYS A 50 -17.65 -5.17 -11.59
N CYS A 51 -16.82 -4.13 -11.51
CA CYS A 51 -16.76 -3.24 -10.37
C CYS A 51 -17.74 -2.07 -10.48
N ASP A 52 -18.24 -1.76 -11.67
CA ASP A 52 -19.07 -0.58 -11.93
C ASP A 52 -20.26 -0.50 -10.96
N VAL A 53 -21.00 -1.60 -10.77
CA VAL A 53 -22.18 -1.64 -9.87
C VAL A 53 -21.78 -1.44 -8.40
N ILE A 54 -20.63 -1.99 -7.99
CA ILE A 54 -20.14 -1.86 -6.61
C ILE A 54 -19.69 -0.41 -6.37
N ILE A 55 -19.01 0.19 -7.33
CA ILE A 55 -18.52 1.58 -7.26
C ILE A 55 -19.71 2.55 -7.21
N ASP A 56 -20.70 2.39 -8.08
CA ASP A 56 -21.93 3.18 -8.04
C ASP A 56 -22.57 3.14 -6.66
N LYS A 57 -22.71 1.93 -6.12
CA LYS A 57 -23.32 1.75 -4.79
C LYS A 57 -22.52 2.46 -3.70
N ILE A 58 -21.18 2.31 -3.69
CA ILE A 58 -20.29 2.93 -2.71
C ILE A 58 -20.40 4.45 -2.78
N ILE A 59 -20.42 5.02 -3.99
CA ILE A 59 -20.54 6.47 -4.22
C ILE A 59 -21.89 6.96 -3.69
N LEU A 60 -22.99 6.33 -4.09
CA LEU A 60 -24.33 6.71 -3.63
C LEU A 60 -24.47 6.62 -2.10
N ASP A 61 -23.90 5.59 -1.49
CA ASP A 61 -24.02 5.38 -0.05
C ASP A 61 -23.20 6.41 0.74
N ILE A 62 -22.00 6.80 0.25
CA ILE A 62 -21.18 7.84 0.92
C ILE A 62 -21.80 9.23 0.74
N GLU A 63 -22.32 9.55 -0.45
CA GLU A 63 -23.01 10.83 -0.71
C GLU A 63 -24.25 10.99 0.18
N LYS A 64 -25.03 9.92 0.39
CA LYS A 64 -26.16 9.92 1.32
C LYS A 64 -25.72 10.18 2.76
N LYS A 65 -24.58 9.62 3.19
CA LYS A 65 -24.07 9.77 4.56
C LYS A 65 -23.48 11.16 4.81
N THR A 66 -22.73 11.67 3.84
CA THR A 66 -22.06 12.98 3.96
C THR A 66 -22.96 14.16 3.62
N GLY A 67 -24.02 13.92 2.82
CA GLY A 67 -24.84 14.99 2.24
C GLY A 67 -24.13 15.80 1.16
N GLU A 68 -22.94 15.37 0.70
CA GLU A 68 -22.14 16.04 -0.33
C GLU A 68 -21.85 15.11 -1.51
N HIS A 69 -21.68 15.72 -2.70
CA HIS A 69 -21.30 14.97 -3.88
C HIS A 69 -19.81 14.56 -3.86
N LEU A 70 -19.52 13.30 -4.20
CA LEU A 70 -18.17 12.75 -4.23
C LEU A 70 -17.48 13.09 -5.57
N ASP A 71 -16.72 14.20 -5.64
CA ASP A 71 -16.03 14.59 -6.88
C ASP A 71 -14.64 13.97 -7.00
N ASN A 72 -14.02 13.60 -5.89
CA ASN A 72 -12.63 13.13 -5.90
C ASN A 72 -12.31 12.17 -4.75
N ILE A 73 -11.32 11.32 -5.02
CA ILE A 73 -10.79 10.34 -4.06
C ILE A 73 -9.26 10.31 -4.10
N ASN A 74 -8.65 9.93 -2.96
CA ASN A 74 -7.30 9.42 -2.90
C ASN A 74 -7.41 7.89 -2.99
N LEU A 75 -6.81 7.29 -4.02
CA LEU A 75 -6.99 5.88 -4.34
C LEU A 75 -5.82 5.07 -3.82
N MET A 76 -6.09 4.23 -2.84
CA MET A 76 -5.15 3.26 -2.27
C MET A 76 -5.28 1.95 -3.05
N VAL A 77 -4.18 1.44 -3.57
CA VAL A 77 -4.17 0.20 -4.36
C VAL A 77 -2.83 -0.51 -4.25
N ASP A 78 -2.86 -1.83 -4.32
CA ASP A 78 -1.68 -2.67 -4.46
C ASP A 78 -1.69 -3.35 -5.84
N THR A 79 -0.51 -3.51 -6.42
CA THR A 79 -0.34 -4.23 -7.69
C THR A 79 0.89 -5.12 -7.63
N PRO A 80 0.82 -6.37 -8.16
CA PRO A 80 2.01 -7.22 -8.27
C PRO A 80 3.09 -6.62 -9.17
N ASP A 81 2.70 -5.74 -10.10
CA ASP A 81 3.60 -5.07 -11.03
C ASP A 81 4.19 -3.77 -10.46
N ALA A 82 4.04 -3.51 -9.16
CA ALA A 82 4.70 -2.38 -8.51
C ALA A 82 6.22 -2.52 -8.62
N LEU A 83 6.88 -1.44 -9.06
CA LEU A 83 8.32 -1.39 -9.27
C LEU A 83 8.99 -0.51 -8.22
N SER A 84 10.08 -0.99 -7.62
CA SER A 84 10.97 -0.20 -6.79
C SER A 84 12.22 0.19 -7.57
N VAL A 85 12.51 1.49 -7.65
CA VAL A 85 13.72 2.01 -8.30
C VAL A 85 14.54 2.79 -7.28
N GLY A 86 15.72 2.27 -6.93
CA GLY A 86 16.68 2.95 -6.06
C GLY A 86 17.66 3.79 -6.86
N LEU A 87 17.89 5.03 -6.45
CA LEU A 87 18.92 5.92 -7.00
C LEU A 87 19.71 6.60 -5.89
N SER A 88 21.03 6.72 -6.10
CA SER A 88 21.92 7.54 -5.27
C SER A 88 22.46 8.69 -6.11
N LEU A 89 22.21 9.91 -5.70
CA LEU A 89 22.74 11.11 -6.36
C LEU A 89 23.64 11.88 -5.42
N SER A 90 24.60 12.57 -6.00
CA SER A 90 25.51 13.39 -5.21
C SER A 90 25.86 14.71 -5.90
N GLU A 91 26.08 15.74 -5.09
CA GLU A 91 26.46 17.08 -5.55
C GLU A 91 27.66 17.59 -4.75
N LYS A 92 28.57 18.34 -5.43
CA LYS A 92 29.68 19.02 -4.80
C LYS A 92 29.23 20.39 -4.31
N MET A 93 29.42 20.66 -3.03
CA MET A 93 28.97 21.89 -2.37
C MET A 93 30.08 22.93 -2.14
N GLU A 94 31.35 22.56 -2.37
CA GLU A 94 32.55 23.43 -2.27
C GLU A 94 32.66 24.19 -0.93
N GLY A 95 32.12 23.63 0.16
CA GLY A 95 32.10 24.25 1.49
C GLY A 95 30.88 25.11 1.76
N ASN A 96 29.96 25.23 0.81
CA ASN A 96 28.69 25.94 1.03
C ASN A 96 27.80 25.22 2.03
N LYS A 97 26.88 25.98 2.63
CA LYS A 97 25.84 25.43 3.49
C LYS A 97 24.73 24.78 2.66
N ILE A 98 24.26 23.62 3.10
CA ILE A 98 23.14 22.89 2.48
C ILE A 98 21.87 23.69 2.68
N LYS A 99 21.18 23.98 1.58
CA LYS A 99 19.85 24.58 1.56
C LYS A 99 18.81 23.55 1.15
N LYS A 100 17.55 23.74 1.56
CA LYS A 100 16.44 22.89 1.13
C LYS A 100 16.33 22.78 -0.40
N GLN A 101 16.63 23.86 -1.10
CA GLN A 101 16.63 23.90 -2.57
C GLN A 101 17.61 22.94 -3.22
N ASP A 102 18.80 22.75 -2.64
CA ASP A 102 19.83 21.84 -3.18
C ASP A 102 19.29 20.41 -3.17
N ILE A 103 18.60 20.02 -2.11
CA ILE A 103 17.95 18.69 -2.02
C ILE A 103 16.77 18.59 -2.99
N GLU A 104 15.96 19.63 -3.14
CA GLU A 104 14.86 19.66 -4.11
C GLU A 104 15.38 19.48 -5.54
N TYR A 105 16.53 20.06 -5.89
CA TYR A 105 17.17 19.86 -7.20
C TYR A 105 17.62 18.41 -7.39
N LEU A 106 18.29 17.81 -6.40
CA LEU A 106 18.71 16.41 -6.47
C LEU A 106 17.52 15.46 -6.65
N ILE A 107 16.44 15.70 -5.90
CA ILE A 107 15.20 14.90 -6.01
C ILE A 107 14.57 15.08 -7.40
N GLN A 108 14.54 16.30 -7.94
CA GLN A 108 13.97 16.55 -9.27
C GLN A 108 14.83 15.91 -10.38
N ASP A 109 16.16 15.93 -10.25
CA ASP A 109 17.05 15.24 -11.18
C ASP A 109 16.82 13.73 -11.14
N ALA A 110 16.81 13.13 -9.93
CA ALA A 110 16.49 11.72 -9.75
C ALA A 110 15.15 11.35 -10.40
N LYS A 111 14.11 12.16 -10.17
CA LYS A 111 12.78 11.97 -10.77
C LYS A 111 12.82 11.97 -12.29
N GLN A 112 13.57 12.90 -12.89
CA GLN A 112 13.72 12.96 -14.35
C GLN A 112 14.44 11.73 -14.90
N GLN A 113 15.45 11.23 -14.19
CA GLN A 113 16.16 10.01 -14.58
C GLN A 113 15.22 8.79 -14.55
N VAL A 114 14.39 8.63 -13.50
CA VAL A 114 13.41 7.54 -13.41
C VAL A 114 12.39 7.64 -14.54
N ILE A 115 11.83 8.83 -14.80
CA ILE A 115 10.84 9.04 -15.89
C ILE A 115 11.42 8.67 -17.26
N ARG A 116 12.69 8.97 -17.52
CA ARG A 116 13.37 8.64 -18.78
C ARG A 116 13.66 7.15 -18.89
N SER A 117 14.11 6.52 -17.81
CA SER A 117 14.50 5.10 -17.79
C SER A 117 13.29 4.16 -17.77
N TYR A 118 12.20 4.59 -17.16
CA TYR A 118 10.97 3.81 -16.99
C TYR A 118 9.75 4.56 -17.56
N PRO A 119 9.68 4.77 -18.90
CA PRO A 119 8.66 5.62 -19.52
C PRO A 119 7.24 5.07 -19.40
N ASN A 120 7.07 3.79 -19.08
CA ASN A 120 5.77 3.14 -18.90
C ASN A 120 5.28 3.12 -17.45
N GLU A 121 6.05 3.74 -16.54
CA GLU A 121 5.75 3.76 -15.12
C GLU A 121 5.34 5.16 -14.66
N ASN A 122 4.38 5.21 -13.72
CA ASN A 122 4.03 6.40 -12.96
C ASN A 122 4.68 6.33 -11.58
N ILE A 123 5.41 7.37 -11.19
CA ILE A 123 5.95 7.50 -9.84
C ILE A 123 4.80 7.80 -8.89
N ILE A 124 4.61 6.92 -7.90
CA ILE A 124 3.58 7.02 -6.87
C ILE A 124 4.14 7.65 -5.59
N HIS A 125 5.30 7.13 -5.12
CA HIS A 125 5.99 7.64 -3.94
C HIS A 125 7.46 7.91 -4.23
N ILE A 126 8.01 8.93 -3.56
CA ILE A 126 9.43 9.27 -3.56
C ILE A 126 9.88 9.30 -2.10
N ILE A 127 10.77 8.39 -1.74
CA ILE A 127 11.19 8.18 -0.37
C ILE A 127 12.69 8.42 -0.29
N VAL A 128 13.12 9.48 0.42
CA VAL A 128 14.53 9.70 0.71
C VAL A 128 14.89 8.83 1.91
N THR A 129 15.74 7.83 1.70
CA THR A 129 16.10 6.86 2.73
C THR A 129 17.35 7.25 3.51
N ASN A 130 18.23 8.05 2.92
CA ASN A 130 19.46 8.49 3.56
C ASN A 130 19.96 9.82 2.99
N TYR A 131 20.55 10.65 3.86
CA TYR A 131 21.37 11.81 3.49
C TYR A 131 22.79 11.55 3.95
N ARG A 132 23.78 11.65 3.05
CA ARG A 132 25.20 11.48 3.39
C ARG A 132 25.95 12.78 3.14
N ILE A 133 26.55 13.35 4.20
CA ILE A 133 27.32 14.58 4.16
C ILE A 133 28.74 14.28 4.57
N ASN A 134 29.70 14.53 3.68
CA ASN A 134 31.12 14.27 3.95
C ASN A 134 31.31 12.85 4.55
N GLU A 135 30.62 11.84 3.98
CA GLU A 135 30.68 10.42 4.38
C GLU A 135 29.97 10.07 5.72
N ILE A 136 29.28 11.02 6.36
CA ILE A 136 28.46 10.79 7.56
C ILE A 136 27.00 10.68 7.14
N ASP A 137 26.33 9.63 7.60
CA ASP A 137 24.91 9.36 7.29
C ASP A 137 23.97 10.09 8.27
N TYR A 138 22.87 10.64 7.73
CA TYR A 138 21.82 11.36 8.46
C TYR A 138 20.44 10.83 8.05
N ASN A 139 19.58 10.55 9.02
CA ASN A 139 18.21 10.07 8.78
C ASN A 139 17.21 11.20 8.48
N SER A 140 17.59 12.45 8.73
CA SER A 140 16.76 13.63 8.48
C SER A 140 17.56 14.68 7.73
N LEU A 141 16.85 15.56 7.00
CA LEU A 141 17.49 16.62 6.20
C LEU A 141 18.37 17.52 7.05
N PRO A 142 19.70 17.51 6.84
CA PRO A 142 20.65 18.33 7.59
C PRO A 142 20.81 19.70 6.91
N VAL A 143 19.97 20.67 7.28
CA VAL A 143 20.00 22.05 6.77
C VAL A 143 21.08 22.85 7.49
N ASP A 144 21.65 23.85 6.81
CA ASP A 144 22.66 24.81 7.34
C ASP A 144 24.02 24.21 7.73
N ILE A 145 24.28 22.94 7.38
CA ILE A 145 25.59 22.33 7.54
C ILE A 145 26.46 22.65 6.33
N SER A 146 27.67 23.16 6.55
CA SER A 146 28.67 23.35 5.48
C SER A 146 29.28 22.01 5.08
N CYS A 147 29.32 21.72 3.80
CA CYS A 147 29.87 20.46 3.31
C CYS A 147 30.64 20.60 1.98
N LYS A 148 31.54 19.65 1.72
CA LYS A 148 32.21 19.52 0.42
C LYS A 148 31.35 18.75 -0.57
N LYS A 149 30.65 17.74 -0.10
CA LYS A 149 29.81 16.84 -0.91
C LYS A 149 28.59 16.41 -0.12
N ILE A 150 27.45 16.44 -0.77
CA ILE A 150 26.20 15.81 -0.29
C ILE A 150 25.82 14.68 -1.23
N SER A 151 25.28 13.60 -0.67
CA SER A 151 24.64 12.51 -1.43
C SER A 151 23.29 12.20 -0.80
N ILE A 152 22.34 11.78 -1.61
CA ILE A 152 21.02 11.31 -1.16
C ILE A 152 20.72 9.95 -1.78
N ASP A 153 20.17 9.06 -0.97
CA ASP A 153 19.67 7.77 -1.43
C ASP A 153 18.13 7.84 -1.47
N ILE A 154 17.55 7.55 -2.63
CA ILE A 154 16.12 7.70 -2.90
C ILE A 154 15.56 6.39 -3.42
N ILE A 155 14.39 6.00 -2.92
CA ILE A 155 13.59 4.92 -3.48
C ILE A 155 12.32 5.51 -4.10
N PHE A 156 12.08 5.16 -5.36
CA PHE A 156 10.84 5.47 -6.07
C PHE A 156 9.96 4.23 -6.10
N ILE A 157 8.72 4.38 -5.69
CA ILE A 157 7.67 3.36 -5.89
C ILE A 157 6.88 3.77 -7.12
N CYS A 158 6.82 2.89 -8.11
CA CYS A 158 6.20 3.16 -9.39
C CYS A 158 5.11 2.13 -9.70
N PHE A 159 4.03 2.57 -10.35
CA PHE A 159 2.97 1.71 -10.86
C PHE A 159 2.91 1.81 -12.39
N PRO A 160 2.52 0.71 -13.09
CA PRO A 160 2.31 0.76 -14.53
C PRO A 160 1.33 1.87 -14.93
N LYS A 161 1.69 2.69 -15.91
CA LYS A 161 0.80 3.74 -16.45
C LYS A 161 -0.54 3.19 -16.95
N LYS A 162 -0.50 1.97 -17.48
CA LYS A 162 -1.70 1.27 -17.93
C LYS A 162 -2.70 1.07 -16.80
N LEU A 163 -2.22 0.63 -15.63
CA LEU A 163 -3.05 0.41 -14.46
C LEU A 163 -3.65 1.71 -13.94
N THR A 164 -2.81 2.73 -13.71
CA THR A 164 -3.28 4.02 -13.18
C THR A 164 -4.31 4.65 -14.12
N LYS A 165 -4.05 4.61 -15.44
CA LYS A 165 -4.99 5.12 -16.45
C LYS A 165 -6.32 4.34 -16.45
N SER A 166 -6.29 3.01 -16.40
CA SER A 166 -7.51 2.21 -16.36
C SER A 166 -8.35 2.45 -15.11
N LEU A 167 -7.69 2.68 -13.96
CA LEU A 167 -8.39 3.05 -12.72
C LEU A 167 -8.94 4.47 -12.76
N GLU A 168 -8.20 5.44 -13.30
CA GLU A 168 -8.72 6.80 -13.55
C GLU A 168 -9.95 6.78 -14.47
N GLU A 169 -9.91 6.02 -15.56
CA GLU A 169 -11.03 5.86 -16.49
C GLU A 169 -12.24 5.20 -15.81
N LEU A 170 -12.02 4.21 -14.94
CA LEU A 170 -13.06 3.56 -14.16
C LEU A 170 -13.84 4.56 -13.30
N PHE A 171 -13.14 5.34 -12.47
CA PHE A 171 -13.79 6.33 -11.60
C PHE A 171 -14.33 7.54 -12.36
N TYR A 172 -13.70 7.94 -13.47
CA TYR A 172 -14.17 9.03 -14.30
C TYR A 172 -15.56 8.76 -14.91
N LYS A 173 -15.90 7.50 -15.24
CA LYS A 173 -17.25 7.11 -15.70
C LYS A 173 -18.33 7.46 -14.67
N HIS A 174 -17.96 7.45 -13.40
CA HIS A 174 -18.85 7.78 -12.28
C HIS A 174 -18.70 9.24 -11.82
N HIS A 175 -18.09 10.10 -12.67
CA HIS A 175 -17.81 11.52 -12.38
C HIS A 175 -16.91 11.78 -11.19
N VAL A 176 -16.13 10.78 -10.74
CA VAL A 176 -15.16 10.88 -9.65
C VAL A 176 -13.76 10.96 -10.21
N SER A 177 -12.96 11.94 -9.77
CA SER A 177 -11.55 12.07 -10.16
C SER A 177 -10.62 11.44 -9.13
N VAL A 178 -9.59 10.72 -9.59
CA VAL A 178 -8.50 10.26 -8.73
C VAL A 178 -7.51 11.40 -8.52
N GLN A 179 -7.41 11.91 -7.29
CA GLN A 179 -6.47 12.99 -6.96
C GLN A 179 -5.04 12.49 -6.83
N GLN A 180 -4.89 11.34 -6.17
CA GLN A 180 -3.61 10.73 -5.87
C GLN A 180 -3.76 9.22 -5.79
N PHE A 181 -2.76 8.49 -6.28
CA PHE A 181 -2.58 7.08 -6.01
C PHE A 181 -1.68 6.91 -4.79
N LEU A 182 -2.00 5.92 -3.96
CA LEU A 182 -1.21 5.52 -2.81
C LEU A 182 -0.96 4.01 -2.87
N PHE A 183 0.24 3.59 -2.53
CA PHE A 183 0.55 2.18 -2.36
C PHE A 183 -0.01 1.72 -1.01
N SER A 184 -1.13 0.94 -1.03
CA SER A 184 -1.93 0.61 0.15
C SER A 184 -1.10 -0.07 1.24
N SER A 185 -0.36 -1.12 0.89
CA SER A 185 0.47 -1.86 1.84
C SER A 185 1.58 -1.01 2.46
N TYR A 186 2.17 -0.08 1.71
CA TYR A 186 3.16 0.86 2.24
C TYR A 186 2.52 1.83 3.24
N ALA A 187 1.37 2.42 2.89
CA ALA A 187 0.65 3.34 3.76
C ALA A 187 0.29 2.68 5.09
N LYS A 188 -0.27 1.48 5.04
CA LYS A 188 -0.64 0.69 6.22
C LYS A 188 0.57 0.35 7.08
N SER A 189 1.60 -0.22 6.49
CA SER A 189 2.82 -0.62 7.20
C SER A 189 3.50 0.55 7.88
N LEU A 190 3.52 1.72 7.24
CA LEU A 190 4.09 2.93 7.82
C LEU A 190 3.29 3.42 9.02
N ASN A 191 1.94 3.42 8.90
CA ASN A 191 1.07 3.80 10.01
C ASN A 191 1.25 2.88 11.21
N TYR A 192 1.19 1.57 11.01
CA TYR A 192 1.32 0.58 12.08
C TYR A 192 2.71 0.58 12.71
N LYS A 193 3.77 0.78 11.92
CA LYS A 193 5.11 0.96 12.43
C LYS A 193 5.19 2.13 13.42
N ASN A 194 4.57 3.27 13.08
CA ASN A 194 4.57 4.44 13.94
C ASN A 194 3.78 4.20 15.25
N GLU A 195 2.71 3.41 15.20
CA GLU A 195 1.90 3.05 16.37
C GLU A 195 2.61 2.03 17.28
N LEU A 196 3.34 1.08 16.70
CA LEU A 196 4.07 0.04 17.43
C LEU A 196 5.35 0.55 18.10
N GLY A 197 5.83 1.73 17.71
CA GLY A 197 7.08 2.30 18.19
C GLY A 197 8.31 1.93 17.36
N SER A 198 9.50 2.23 17.90
CA SER A 198 10.76 2.06 17.17
C SER A 198 11.28 0.64 17.29
N PHE A 199 11.55 0.01 16.15
CA PHE A 199 12.19 -1.30 16.04
C PHE A 199 13.37 -1.20 15.10
N LYS A 200 14.44 -1.93 15.40
CA LYS A 200 15.61 -1.97 14.54
C LYS A 200 15.30 -2.57 13.17
N ASP A 201 14.59 -3.70 13.19
CA ASP A 201 14.17 -4.42 11.99
C ASP A 201 12.71 -4.88 12.15
N ILE A 202 11.82 -4.44 11.26
CA ILE A 202 10.41 -4.84 11.25
C ILE A 202 9.95 -5.12 9.83
N ALA A 203 9.22 -6.21 9.64
CA ALA A 203 8.58 -6.55 8.38
C ALA A 203 7.08 -6.76 8.56
N PHE A 204 6.30 -6.12 7.71
CA PHE A 204 4.87 -6.30 7.58
C PHE A 204 4.59 -7.25 6.42
N ILE A 205 3.81 -8.29 6.68
CA ILE A 205 3.35 -9.26 5.69
C ILE A 205 1.83 -9.11 5.61
N ASP A 206 1.36 -8.46 4.56
CA ASP A 206 -0.07 -8.24 4.32
C ASP A 206 -0.60 -9.34 3.40
N ILE A 207 -1.32 -10.31 3.97
CA ILE A 207 -1.93 -11.39 3.22
C ILE A 207 -3.28 -10.92 2.69
N GLY A 208 -3.30 -10.51 1.44
CA GLY A 208 -4.53 -10.14 0.74
C GLY A 208 -5.25 -11.36 0.16
N TYR A 209 -6.26 -11.11 -0.68
CA TYR A 209 -7.03 -12.16 -1.34
C TYR A 209 -6.25 -12.81 -2.49
N GLU A 210 -5.75 -12.03 -3.46
CA GLU A 210 -5.02 -12.53 -4.64
C GLU A 210 -3.50 -12.54 -4.46
N LYS A 211 -2.97 -11.71 -3.58
CA LYS A 211 -1.53 -11.46 -3.42
C LYS A 211 -1.17 -11.21 -1.95
N THR A 212 0.10 -11.36 -1.66
CA THR A 212 0.71 -10.97 -0.38
C THR A 212 1.76 -9.91 -0.64
N SER A 213 1.77 -8.85 0.15
CA SER A 213 2.84 -7.85 0.13
C SER A 213 3.73 -7.98 1.36
N VAL A 214 5.02 -7.72 1.17
CA VAL A 214 6.02 -7.66 2.22
C VAL A 214 6.64 -6.28 2.21
N ILE A 215 6.52 -5.54 3.31
CA ILE A 215 7.13 -4.22 3.50
C ILE A 215 8.15 -4.32 4.62
N TYR A 216 9.41 -3.99 4.35
CA TYR A 216 10.48 -4.09 5.34
C TYR A 216 11.08 -2.74 5.65
N PHE A 217 11.19 -2.45 6.94
CA PHE A 217 11.88 -1.28 7.49
C PHE A 217 13.11 -1.75 8.28
N LYS A 218 14.21 -1.02 8.08
CA LYS A 218 15.48 -1.23 8.76
C LYS A 218 15.90 0.05 9.45
N ASN A 219 16.22 -0.01 10.74
CA ASN A 219 16.55 1.17 11.54
C ASN A 219 15.53 2.30 11.37
N ASP A 220 14.25 1.97 11.44
CA ASP A 220 13.11 2.86 11.21
C ASP A 220 12.93 3.38 9.77
N ASN A 221 13.85 3.10 8.86
CA ASN A 221 13.80 3.56 7.48
C ASN A 221 13.20 2.51 6.56
N PHE A 222 12.37 2.94 5.61
CA PHE A 222 11.89 2.07 4.54
C PHE A 222 13.09 1.50 3.77
N ASN A 223 13.12 0.17 3.58
CA ASN A 223 14.22 -0.50 2.93
C ASN A 223 13.82 -1.13 1.60
N PHE A 224 12.79 -1.99 1.60
CA PHE A 224 12.28 -2.58 0.37
C PHE A 224 10.83 -3.02 0.53
N PHE A 225 10.21 -3.33 -0.61
CA PHE A 225 8.99 -4.12 -0.65
C PHE A 225 9.11 -5.27 -1.66
N CYS A 226 8.28 -6.28 -1.46
CA CYS A 226 8.12 -7.40 -2.38
C CYS A 226 6.64 -7.73 -2.51
N MET A 227 6.19 -8.00 -3.74
CA MET A 227 4.85 -8.46 -4.03
C MET A 227 4.88 -9.92 -4.43
N ILE A 228 4.16 -10.77 -3.70
CA ILE A 228 4.06 -12.21 -3.91
C ILE A 228 2.68 -12.47 -4.55
N PRO A 229 2.59 -13.07 -5.75
CA PRO A 229 1.32 -13.29 -6.43
C PRO A 229 0.55 -14.50 -5.85
N ILE A 230 0.59 -14.65 -4.53
CA ILE A 230 -0.11 -15.68 -3.77
C ILE A 230 -0.82 -15.00 -2.60
N GLY A 231 -2.13 -15.26 -2.46
CA GLY A 231 -2.94 -14.74 -1.36
C GLY A 231 -3.94 -15.79 -0.88
N SER A 232 -4.88 -15.41 -0.04
CA SER A 232 -5.84 -16.33 0.60
C SER A 232 -6.78 -17.04 -0.39
N HIS A 233 -6.96 -16.50 -1.62
CA HIS A 233 -7.69 -17.19 -2.69
C HIS A 233 -7.02 -18.48 -3.14
N HIS A 234 -5.70 -18.58 -3.02
CA HIS A 234 -4.97 -19.82 -3.35
C HIS A 234 -5.33 -20.93 -2.36
N ILE A 235 -5.57 -20.60 -1.09
CA ILE A 235 -6.12 -21.55 -0.09
C ILE A 235 -7.49 -22.06 -0.55
N THR A 236 -8.36 -21.19 -1.04
CA THR A 236 -9.68 -21.54 -1.58
C THR A 236 -9.56 -22.49 -2.78
N LYS A 237 -8.62 -22.21 -3.69
CA LYS A 237 -8.34 -23.09 -4.85
C LYS A 237 -7.83 -24.45 -4.43
N ASP A 238 -6.96 -24.51 -3.43
CA ASP A 238 -6.44 -25.79 -2.92
C ASP A 238 -7.53 -26.62 -2.25
N ILE A 239 -8.38 -26.01 -1.41
CA ILE A 239 -9.57 -26.66 -0.84
C ILE A 239 -10.48 -27.19 -1.95
N SER A 240 -10.78 -26.37 -2.96
CA SER A 240 -11.60 -26.75 -4.10
C SER A 240 -11.04 -27.96 -4.83
N LYS A 241 -9.75 -27.96 -5.11
CA LYS A 241 -9.06 -29.02 -5.87
C LYS A 241 -8.99 -30.32 -5.09
N ILE A 242 -8.63 -30.26 -3.81
CA ILE A 242 -8.43 -31.45 -2.97
C ILE A 242 -9.77 -32.07 -2.58
N LEU A 243 -10.74 -31.26 -2.16
CA LEU A 243 -12.06 -31.76 -1.76
C LEU A 243 -13.03 -31.94 -2.92
N LYS A 244 -12.64 -31.56 -4.16
CA LYS A 244 -13.46 -31.65 -5.39
C LYS A 244 -14.82 -30.94 -5.25
N ILE A 245 -14.84 -29.79 -4.60
CA ILE A 245 -16.00 -28.91 -4.45
C ILE A 245 -15.79 -27.59 -5.20
N ASN A 246 -16.86 -26.88 -5.52
CA ASN A 246 -16.74 -25.60 -6.23
C ASN A 246 -16.08 -24.51 -5.38
N LEU A 247 -15.56 -23.46 -6.02
CA LEU A 247 -14.83 -22.37 -5.36
C LEU A 247 -15.68 -21.63 -4.31
N GLU A 248 -16.97 -21.40 -4.60
CA GLU A 248 -17.85 -20.70 -3.66
C GLU A 248 -18.02 -21.50 -2.35
N LYS A 249 -18.24 -22.81 -2.47
CA LYS A 249 -18.32 -23.71 -1.31
C LYS A 249 -16.98 -23.80 -0.58
N SER A 250 -15.87 -23.82 -1.32
CA SER A 250 -14.52 -23.83 -0.76
C SER A 250 -14.21 -22.57 0.04
N GLU A 251 -14.65 -21.41 -0.45
CA GLU A 251 -14.52 -20.14 0.29
C GLU A 251 -15.32 -20.17 1.59
N LYS A 252 -16.58 -20.69 1.55
CA LYS A 252 -17.38 -20.87 2.77
C LYS A 252 -16.72 -21.83 3.76
N VAL A 253 -16.13 -22.93 3.26
CA VAL A 253 -15.36 -23.89 4.09
C VAL A 253 -14.19 -23.16 4.77
N LYS A 254 -13.38 -22.44 3.97
CA LYS A 254 -12.23 -21.67 4.49
C LYS A 254 -12.60 -20.67 5.58
N LEU A 255 -13.72 -19.95 5.42
CA LEU A 255 -14.15 -18.90 6.36
C LEU A 255 -14.81 -19.43 7.62
N ASN A 256 -15.33 -20.67 7.60
CA ASN A 256 -16.14 -21.23 8.69
C ASN A 256 -15.62 -22.56 9.27
N PHE A 257 -14.46 -23.04 8.86
CA PHE A 257 -13.97 -24.37 9.27
C PHE A 257 -13.83 -24.53 10.81
N ASP A 258 -13.55 -23.45 11.53
CA ASP A 258 -13.46 -23.44 12.99
C ASP A 258 -14.77 -23.10 13.71
N LYS A 259 -15.74 -22.51 13.00
CA LYS A 259 -16.93 -21.92 13.60
C LYS A 259 -18.16 -22.82 13.50
N ASP A 260 -18.22 -23.69 12.51
CA ASP A 260 -19.42 -24.47 12.19
C ASP A 260 -19.12 -25.95 11.92
N ASN A 261 -18.99 -26.71 13.02
CA ASN A 261 -18.83 -28.15 12.94
C ASN A 261 -20.04 -28.86 12.30
N ASN A 262 -21.23 -28.28 12.31
CA ASN A 262 -22.41 -28.89 11.71
C ASN A 262 -22.33 -28.83 10.19
N PHE A 263 -21.89 -27.68 9.65
CA PHE A 263 -21.66 -27.51 8.21
C PHE A 263 -20.65 -28.53 7.66
N LEU A 264 -19.58 -28.82 8.41
CA LEU A 264 -18.59 -29.81 8.01
C LEU A 264 -19.15 -31.24 8.03
N LYS A 265 -19.90 -31.59 9.06
CA LYS A 265 -20.55 -32.92 9.20
C LYS A 265 -21.60 -33.15 8.10
N GLU A 266 -22.47 -32.17 7.83
CA GLU A 266 -23.50 -32.26 6.78
C GLU A 266 -22.90 -32.46 5.38
N ASN A 267 -21.67 -31.98 5.17
CA ASN A 267 -20.98 -32.13 3.90
C ASN A 267 -19.93 -33.24 3.87
N ASN A 268 -19.85 -34.09 4.91
CA ASN A 268 -18.84 -35.16 5.06
C ASN A 268 -17.39 -34.66 4.87
N LEU A 269 -17.05 -33.46 5.39
CA LEU A 269 -15.74 -32.85 5.28
C LEU A 269 -14.91 -33.10 6.52
N SER A 270 -13.67 -33.54 6.35
CA SER A 270 -12.72 -33.73 7.44
C SER A 270 -12.12 -32.39 7.86
N LEU A 271 -12.30 -32.00 9.13
CA LEU A 271 -11.70 -30.81 9.70
C LEU A 271 -10.17 -30.87 9.63
N ASP A 272 -9.57 -32.02 9.95
CA ASP A 272 -8.11 -32.20 9.95
C ASP A 272 -7.51 -32.01 8.55
N LEU A 273 -8.18 -32.56 7.53
CA LEU A 273 -7.75 -32.37 6.15
C LEU A 273 -7.84 -30.90 5.72
N ILE A 274 -8.90 -30.19 6.08
CA ILE A 274 -9.06 -28.76 5.78
C ILE A 274 -7.95 -27.96 6.47
N LYS A 275 -7.68 -28.23 7.74
CA LYS A 275 -6.57 -27.61 8.47
C LYS A 275 -5.23 -27.85 7.79
N GLN A 276 -4.92 -29.08 7.40
CA GLN A 276 -3.68 -29.39 6.68
C GLN A 276 -3.53 -28.61 5.37
N ILE A 277 -4.62 -28.49 4.58
CA ILE A 277 -4.61 -27.71 3.33
C ILE A 277 -4.29 -26.24 3.61
N ILE A 278 -4.99 -25.66 4.59
CA ILE A 278 -4.79 -24.26 4.98
C ILE A 278 -3.36 -24.03 5.48
N PHE A 279 -2.88 -24.90 6.36
CA PHE A 279 -1.52 -24.84 6.92
C PHE A 279 -0.45 -24.84 5.83
N ALA A 280 -0.51 -25.82 4.93
CA ALA A 280 0.50 -25.96 3.87
C ALA A 280 0.62 -24.67 3.01
N ARG A 281 -0.53 -24.04 2.67
CA ARG A 281 -0.50 -22.82 1.88
C ARG A 281 -0.02 -21.59 2.69
N VAL A 282 -0.43 -21.49 3.92
CA VAL A 282 0.03 -20.40 4.81
C VAL A 282 1.52 -20.51 5.06
N GLU A 283 2.02 -21.71 5.35
CA GLU A 283 3.45 -21.98 5.54
C GLU A 283 4.25 -21.55 4.32
N GLU A 284 3.82 -21.93 3.10
CA GLU A 284 4.45 -21.49 1.85
C GLU A 284 4.48 -19.95 1.71
N ILE A 285 3.36 -19.26 1.97
CA ILE A 285 3.31 -17.79 1.89
C ILE A 285 4.31 -17.17 2.87
N LEU A 286 4.36 -17.66 4.10
CA LEU A 286 5.25 -17.13 5.13
C LEU A 286 6.71 -17.47 4.86
N GLU A 287 6.99 -18.67 4.33
CA GLU A 287 8.34 -19.06 3.95
C GLU A 287 8.89 -18.15 2.84
N ILE A 288 8.13 -17.95 1.76
CA ILE A 288 8.52 -17.05 0.65
C ILE A 288 8.69 -15.62 1.18
N SER A 289 7.78 -15.14 2.04
CA SER A 289 7.85 -13.80 2.61
C SER A 289 9.10 -13.61 3.46
N THR A 290 9.40 -14.55 4.35
CA THR A 290 10.57 -14.48 5.24
C THR A 290 11.89 -14.68 4.50
N GLN A 291 11.93 -15.50 3.45
CA GLN A 291 13.10 -15.62 2.57
C GLN A 291 13.44 -14.30 1.90
N ASN A 292 12.45 -13.58 1.37
CA ASN A 292 12.65 -12.25 0.78
C ASN A 292 13.24 -11.25 1.79
N VAL A 293 12.75 -11.26 3.04
CA VAL A 293 13.31 -10.41 4.11
C VAL A 293 14.76 -10.80 4.42
N LYS A 294 15.05 -12.10 4.55
CA LYS A 294 16.41 -12.60 4.86
C LYS A 294 17.41 -12.26 3.76
N LEU A 295 17.03 -12.35 2.49
CA LEU A 295 17.91 -12.02 1.34
C LEU A 295 18.29 -10.53 1.31
N ASN A 296 17.39 -9.65 1.76
CA ASN A 296 17.60 -8.21 1.78
C ASN A 296 18.24 -7.71 3.11
N LYS A 297 18.36 -8.59 4.10
CA LYS A 297 18.98 -8.26 5.38
C LYS A 297 20.51 -8.38 5.27
N SER A 298 21.23 -7.26 5.45
CA SER A 298 22.71 -7.22 5.34
C SER A 298 23.46 -7.90 6.48
N ASN A 299 22.81 -8.16 7.63
CA ASN A 299 23.39 -8.83 8.80
C ASN A 299 22.69 -10.17 9.07
N LYS A 300 23.51 -11.23 9.33
CA LYS A 300 23.03 -12.59 9.59
C LYS A 300 22.36 -12.78 10.99
N ASN A 301 22.44 -11.79 11.87
CA ASN A 301 21.80 -11.88 13.18
C ASN A 301 20.28 -11.70 13.04
N THR A 302 19.53 -12.77 13.25
CA THR A 302 18.06 -12.83 13.14
C THR A 302 17.33 -12.36 14.40
N ASP A 303 18.07 -12.10 15.49
CA ASP A 303 17.51 -12.01 16.86
C ASP A 303 16.66 -10.76 17.14
N GLU A 304 16.52 -9.82 16.20
CA GLU A 304 15.78 -8.57 16.40
C GLU A 304 14.73 -8.27 15.30
N LEU A 305 14.47 -9.22 14.38
CA LEU A 305 13.46 -9.02 13.34
C LEU A 305 12.06 -9.28 13.90
N LYS A 306 11.24 -8.25 13.93
CA LYS A 306 9.80 -8.37 14.26
C LYS A 306 8.99 -8.60 12.99
N LEU A 307 8.15 -9.63 12.99
CA LEU A 307 7.22 -9.93 11.91
C LEU A 307 5.79 -9.60 12.33
N ILE A 308 5.10 -8.81 11.50
CA ILE A 308 3.70 -8.42 11.70
C ILE A 308 2.88 -8.93 10.53
N LEU A 309 1.86 -9.72 10.81
CA LEU A 309 0.89 -10.15 9.80
C LEU A 309 -0.32 -9.22 9.82
N THR A 310 -0.74 -8.81 8.65
CA THR A 310 -1.93 -7.97 8.41
C THR A 310 -2.74 -8.51 7.23
N GLY A 311 -3.83 -7.86 6.91
CA GLY A 311 -4.69 -8.18 5.78
C GLY A 311 -5.79 -9.18 6.09
N GLU A 312 -6.84 -9.17 5.28
CA GLU A 312 -8.02 -10.04 5.46
C GLU A 312 -7.67 -11.54 5.38
N GLY A 313 -6.66 -11.91 4.59
CA GLY A 313 -6.22 -13.30 4.48
C GLY A 313 -5.52 -13.81 5.74
N SER A 314 -4.96 -12.93 6.58
CA SER A 314 -4.31 -13.33 7.82
C SER A 314 -5.30 -13.69 8.94
N ARG A 315 -6.58 -13.29 8.83
CA ARG A 315 -7.63 -13.59 9.82
C ARG A 315 -7.93 -15.07 9.98
N ILE A 316 -7.48 -15.89 9.03
CA ILE A 316 -7.58 -17.34 9.13
C ILE A 316 -6.61 -17.90 10.19
N LEU A 317 -5.62 -17.11 10.60
CA LEU A 317 -4.57 -17.46 11.55
C LEU A 317 -4.97 -17.01 12.95
N ASP A 318 -5.81 -17.78 13.61
CA ASP A 318 -6.12 -17.57 15.02
C ASP A 318 -5.00 -18.04 15.95
N ASN A 319 -5.21 -17.92 17.28
CA ASN A 319 -4.23 -18.35 18.26
C ASN A 319 -3.95 -19.86 18.20
N ASN A 320 -4.96 -20.69 17.85
CA ASN A 320 -4.78 -22.13 17.72
C ASN A 320 -3.86 -22.49 16.56
N PHE A 321 -3.87 -21.66 15.50
CA PHE A 321 -2.94 -21.79 14.40
C PHE A 321 -1.50 -21.50 14.79
N LYS A 322 -1.26 -20.49 15.63
CA LYS A 322 0.09 -20.12 16.08
C LYS A 322 0.79 -21.24 16.84
N GLU A 323 0.05 -21.99 17.66
CA GLU A 323 0.61 -23.09 18.45
C GLU A 323 1.10 -24.26 17.60
N ASN A 324 0.57 -24.42 16.40
CA ASN A 324 0.88 -25.54 15.52
C ASN A 324 1.98 -25.25 14.48
N ILE A 325 2.40 -24.00 14.34
CA ILE A 325 3.47 -23.61 13.39
C ILE A 325 4.64 -23.05 14.21
N SER A 326 5.71 -23.82 14.34
CA SER A 326 6.84 -23.55 15.24
C SER A 326 7.54 -22.20 15.00
N PHE A 327 7.49 -21.65 13.77
CA PHE A 327 8.09 -20.34 13.45
C PHE A 327 7.10 -19.17 13.54
N LEU A 328 5.82 -19.42 13.92
CA LEU A 328 4.82 -18.37 14.16
C LEU A 328 4.83 -17.82 15.58
N SER A 329 5.58 -18.43 16.51
CA SER A 329 5.66 -17.97 17.91
C SER A 329 6.07 -16.50 18.03
N ASP A 330 6.91 -16.02 17.10
CA ASP A 330 7.45 -14.67 17.10
C ASP A 330 6.69 -13.70 16.16
N ILE A 331 5.57 -14.16 15.59
CA ILE A 331 4.75 -13.36 14.66
C ILE A 331 3.55 -12.76 15.41
N ASN A 332 3.38 -11.45 15.25
CA ASN A 332 2.22 -10.73 15.76
C ASN A 332 1.16 -10.58 14.65
N LEU A 333 -0.08 -10.89 14.97
CA LEU A 333 -1.24 -10.59 14.14
C LEU A 333 -1.75 -9.20 14.50
N LEU A 334 -2.04 -8.39 13.47
CA LEU A 334 -2.67 -7.10 13.61
C LEU A 334 -3.96 -7.12 12.80
N GLU A 335 -5.09 -7.01 13.50
CA GLU A 335 -6.40 -6.90 12.88
C GLU A 335 -6.63 -5.48 12.38
N GLU A 336 -7.14 -5.36 11.16
CA GLU A 336 -7.39 -4.10 10.49
C GLU A 336 -8.91 -3.86 10.39
N THR A 337 -9.34 -2.65 10.71
CA THR A 337 -10.68 -2.16 10.38
C THR A 337 -10.68 -1.36 9.09
N THR A 338 -11.84 -1.09 8.52
CA THR A 338 -11.98 -0.20 7.35
C THR A 338 -11.45 1.20 7.64
N LEU A 339 -11.64 1.68 8.88
CA LEU A 339 -11.13 2.98 9.31
C LEU A 339 -9.61 2.98 9.33
N ASP A 340 -8.96 2.00 9.96
CA ASP A 340 -7.49 1.91 10.08
C ASP A 340 -6.80 1.92 8.72
N VAL A 341 -7.36 1.15 7.76
CA VAL A 341 -6.82 1.07 6.40
C VAL A 341 -6.86 2.44 5.71
N CYS A 342 -8.02 3.10 5.67
CA CYS A 342 -8.16 4.39 4.99
C CYS A 342 -7.47 5.53 5.75
N GLU A 343 -7.43 5.48 7.08
CA GLU A 343 -6.70 6.44 7.91
C GLU A 343 -5.18 6.37 7.66
N SER A 344 -4.65 5.19 7.35
CA SER A 344 -3.25 5.04 6.94
C SER A 344 -2.93 5.88 5.70
N GLY A 345 -3.83 5.92 4.72
CA GLY A 345 -3.70 6.78 3.55
C GLY A 345 -3.79 8.27 3.90
N LEU A 346 -4.71 8.65 4.78
CA LEU A 346 -4.85 10.03 5.27
C LEU A 346 -3.57 10.50 5.97
N LYS A 347 -3.04 9.68 6.88
CA LYS A 347 -1.79 9.97 7.61
C LYS A 347 -0.60 10.08 6.66
N LEU A 348 -0.50 9.19 5.66
CA LEU A 348 0.55 9.25 4.65
C LEU A 348 0.47 10.55 3.83
N LYS A 349 -0.71 10.95 3.36
CA LYS A 349 -0.93 12.19 2.60
C LYS A 349 -0.53 13.44 3.39
N HIS A 350 -0.77 13.45 4.69
CA HIS A 350 -0.47 14.60 5.56
C HIS A 350 0.97 14.59 6.14
N GLY A 351 1.82 13.69 5.69
CA GLY A 351 3.26 13.75 5.95
C GLY A 351 3.68 13.32 7.36
N ILE A 352 3.16 12.19 7.85
CA ILE A 352 3.61 11.59 9.12
C ILE A 352 5.06 11.12 9.05
N ASN A 353 5.57 10.89 7.83
CA ASN A 353 6.95 10.44 7.62
C ASN A 353 7.82 11.58 7.09
N ASN A 354 8.85 11.96 7.85
CA ASN A 354 9.85 12.95 7.43
C ASN A 354 10.71 12.51 6.22
N GLN A 355 10.63 11.23 5.83
CA GLN A 355 11.41 10.67 4.72
C GLN A 355 10.67 10.75 3.38
N GLU A 356 9.34 10.84 3.38
CA GLU A 356 8.60 10.91 2.12
C GLU A 356 8.52 12.34 1.60
N VAL A 357 8.92 12.53 0.35
CA VAL A 357 8.79 13.79 -0.36
C VAL A 357 7.46 13.81 -1.08
N VAL A 358 6.48 14.48 -0.52
CA VAL A 358 5.22 14.73 -1.21
C VAL A 358 5.48 15.71 -2.36
N ILE A 359 5.57 15.18 -3.58
CA ILE A 359 5.58 16.02 -4.77
C ILE A 359 4.14 16.47 -5.03
N ILE A 360 3.82 17.66 -4.56
CA ILE A 360 2.61 18.35 -5.01
C ILE A 360 2.81 18.58 -6.51
N PRO A 361 2.04 17.96 -7.41
CA PRO A 361 2.13 18.27 -8.83
C PRO A 361 1.89 19.76 -8.96
N LYS A 362 2.86 20.52 -9.49
CA LYS A 362 2.60 21.91 -9.89
C LYS A 362 1.39 21.80 -10.82
N LYS A 363 0.23 22.28 -10.38
CA LYS A 363 -0.90 22.49 -11.27
C LYS A 363 -0.31 23.31 -12.42
N PHE A 364 -0.17 22.71 -13.59
CA PHE A 364 0.01 23.46 -14.81
C PHE A 364 -1.26 24.27 -14.95
N VAL A 365 -1.23 25.50 -14.43
CA VAL A 365 -2.19 26.51 -14.84
C VAL A 365 -1.94 26.62 -16.34
N LYS A 366 -2.83 26.04 -17.14
CA LYS A 366 -2.85 26.28 -18.57
C LYS A 366 -3.06 27.78 -18.68
N LYS A 367 -1.95 28.52 -18.86
CA LYS A 367 -2.03 29.95 -19.17
C LYS A 367 -2.88 30.04 -20.40
N GLY A 368 -4.01 30.71 -20.29
CA GLY A 368 -4.95 30.89 -21.40
C GLY A 368 -4.19 31.54 -22.57
N PHE A 369 -4.67 31.31 -23.78
CA PHE A 369 -4.06 31.87 -25.02
C PHE A 369 -3.74 33.36 -24.85
N PHE A 370 -4.60 34.14 -24.20
CA PHE A 370 -4.43 35.58 -23.93
C PHE A 370 -3.30 35.89 -22.94
N GLU A 371 -3.05 35.08 -21.92
CA GLU A 371 -1.91 35.28 -20.99
C GLU A 371 -0.57 35.01 -21.66
N ARG A 372 -0.51 34.08 -22.64
CA ARG A 372 0.69 33.87 -23.48
C ARG A 372 0.97 35.04 -24.42
N LEU A 373 -0.06 35.67 -24.93
CA LEU A 373 0.06 36.87 -25.82
C LEU A 373 0.59 38.06 -25.03
N PHE A 374 0.12 38.33 -23.83
CA PHE A 374 0.59 39.43 -23.00
C PHE A 374 2.04 39.31 -22.50
N HIS A 375 2.58 38.08 -22.42
CA HIS A 375 4.01 37.87 -22.10
C HIS A 375 4.95 38.07 -23.28
N PHE A 376 4.43 38.15 -24.50
CA PHE A 376 5.22 38.43 -25.74
C PHE A 376 5.43 39.91 -26.00
N PHE A 377 4.72 40.78 -25.28
CA PHE A 377 4.76 42.26 -25.45
C PHE A 377 5.31 42.96 -24.20
N ARG A 378 6.06 42.23 -23.34
CA ARG A 378 6.85 42.85 -22.26
C ARG A 378 8.32 42.61 -22.44
#